data_29ea5b9ffdfc999fef3ae92bc45eb884
#
_entry.id   29ea5b9ffdfc999fef3ae92bc45eb884
#
_cell.length_a   1.000
_cell.length_b   1.000
_cell.length_c   1.000
_cell.angle_alpha   90.00
_cell.angle_beta   90.00
_cell.angle_gamma   90.00
#
_symmetry.space_group_name_H-M   'P 1'
#
loop_
_entity.id
_entity.type
_entity.pdbx_description
1 polymer ?
#
loop_
_entity_poly.entity_id
_entity_poly.type
_entity_poly.pdbx_seq_one_letter_code
_entity_poly.pdbx_strand_id
1 'polypeptide(L)'
;MRISILQGAFLPVPPIRGGAIEKAWDQLGTEFVKLGHEVTHVSRLCDGLPKEETRSGVRHLRVSGANAVNSPWLMKALELPYLLRAKKVLPEADVLVTHAFWAPLLLPSQGFGKLYVHVGRYPKGQMRLYRRAERLQAPSSSVRNAILREVPGSEDSVTCQPYPLPWAQPHYRSYGERSRKVLFLGRIHPEKGVLELVRAWGRLNPTHKQNWHLKIKGPWEKKHGGAGSQYLNKVKQAAGETEAQIEIEEPSFNENELSKELQDARVFAYPSLAEKGETFGLAVLEAMSCGCVPLVSDLGCFTDFLENDTNALVFSRNSEDEKSLSQVLQWSLENQEDLEPMSRRAYQRASLFSIQKVARRYLQDFDDMVNVP
;
A
#
# COMPACT_ATOMS: atom_id res chain seq x y z
N MET A 1 11.01 24.52 -3.21
CA MET A 1 9.92 24.40 -4.21
C MET A 1 8.56 24.59 -3.55
N ARG A 2 7.59 25.08 -4.31
CA ARG A 2 6.17 25.07 -3.98
C ARG A 2 5.54 23.81 -4.56
N ILE A 3 4.98 22.94 -3.71
CA ILE A 3 4.44 21.63 -4.10
C ILE A 3 2.95 21.62 -3.78
N SER A 4 2.12 21.43 -4.80
CA SER A 4 0.68 21.21 -4.63
C SER A 4 0.35 19.71 -4.76
N ILE A 5 -0.42 19.16 -3.82
CA ILE A 5 -0.86 17.78 -3.82
C ILE A 5 -2.38 17.75 -3.96
N LEU A 6 -2.88 17.38 -5.13
CA LEU A 6 -4.30 17.28 -5.42
C LEU A 6 -4.77 15.83 -5.29
N GLN A 7 -5.54 15.57 -4.24
CA GLN A 7 -6.15 14.26 -3.98
C GLN A 7 -7.41 14.01 -4.83
N GLY A 8 -7.89 12.76 -4.82
CA GLY A 8 -9.16 12.40 -5.44
C GLY A 8 -10.38 12.92 -4.68
N ALA A 9 -11.54 12.82 -5.33
CA ALA A 9 -12.82 13.35 -4.85
C ALA A 9 -13.46 12.59 -3.67
N PHE A 10 -12.92 11.40 -3.28
CA PHE A 10 -13.69 10.44 -2.48
C PHE A 10 -13.24 10.31 -1.04
N LEU A 11 -11.96 10.54 -0.75
CA LEU A 11 -11.38 10.43 0.59
C LEU A 11 -10.77 11.76 1.04
N PRO A 12 -10.90 12.11 2.35
CA PRO A 12 -10.32 13.33 2.90
C PRO A 12 -8.85 13.16 3.27
N VAL A 13 -8.16 14.31 3.43
CA VAL A 13 -6.88 14.40 4.11
C VAL A 13 -7.02 15.40 5.27
N PRO A 14 -6.65 15.01 6.51
CA PRO A 14 -6.05 13.74 6.96
C PRO A 14 -6.93 12.52 6.67
N PRO A 15 -6.33 11.31 6.61
CA PRO A 15 -7.03 10.09 6.15
C PRO A 15 -7.95 9.50 7.22
N ILE A 16 -8.87 10.29 7.78
CA ILE A 16 -9.82 9.90 8.85
C ILE A 16 -10.82 8.81 8.40
N ARG A 17 -10.91 8.56 7.08
CA ARG A 17 -11.73 7.49 6.48
C ARG A 17 -10.88 6.38 5.87
N GLY A 18 -9.59 6.31 6.21
CA GLY A 18 -8.63 5.42 5.58
C GLY A 18 -8.16 5.93 4.20
N GLY A 19 -7.51 5.06 3.43
CA GLY A 19 -6.90 5.38 2.14
C GLY A 19 -5.37 5.38 2.23
N ALA A 20 -4.75 4.35 1.62
CA ALA A 20 -3.28 4.22 1.66
C ALA A 20 -2.58 5.36 0.90
N ILE A 21 -3.19 5.82 -0.22
CA ILE A 21 -2.65 6.92 -1.02
C ILE A 21 -2.74 8.24 -0.25
N GLU A 22 -3.91 8.53 0.33
CA GLU A 22 -4.15 9.73 1.12
C GLU A 22 -3.22 9.80 2.33
N LYS A 23 -3.01 8.67 3.01
CA LYS A 23 -2.09 8.56 4.14
C LYS A 23 -0.64 8.80 3.72
N ALA A 24 -0.19 8.16 2.65
CA ALA A 24 1.16 8.31 2.15
C ALA A 24 1.47 9.76 1.74
N TRP A 25 0.56 10.40 1.00
CA TRP A 25 0.77 11.78 0.56
C TRP A 25 0.58 12.82 1.68
N ASP A 26 -0.22 12.55 2.71
CA ASP A 26 -0.31 13.40 3.91
C ASP A 26 1.03 13.38 4.68
N GLN A 27 1.62 12.21 4.84
CA GLN A 27 2.92 12.05 5.50
C GLN A 27 4.08 12.62 4.66
N LEU A 28 4.09 12.36 3.35
CA LEU A 28 5.08 12.92 2.43
C LEU A 28 5.01 14.45 2.42
N GLY A 29 3.81 15.03 2.33
CA GLY A 29 3.63 16.47 2.40
C GLY A 29 4.18 17.09 3.69
N THR A 30 3.93 16.45 4.83
CA THR A 30 4.50 16.87 6.12
C THR A 30 6.03 16.79 6.11
N GLU A 31 6.60 15.74 5.54
CA GLU A 31 8.05 15.57 5.48
C GLU A 31 8.71 16.55 4.49
N PHE A 32 8.06 16.87 3.37
CA PHE A 32 8.53 17.91 2.45
C PHE A 32 8.62 19.29 3.12
N VAL A 33 7.66 19.63 3.99
CA VAL A 33 7.71 20.88 4.79
C VAL A 33 8.92 20.87 5.72
N LYS A 34 9.20 19.77 6.43
CA LYS A 34 10.39 19.65 7.29
C LYS A 34 11.69 19.80 6.52
N LEU A 35 11.68 19.43 5.23
CA LEU A 35 12.83 19.58 4.32
C LEU A 35 12.90 20.96 3.64
N GLY A 36 12.06 21.92 4.06
CA GLY A 36 12.12 23.33 3.64
C GLY A 36 11.30 23.68 2.40
N HIS A 37 10.33 22.84 2.03
CA HIS A 37 9.43 23.11 0.88
C HIS A 37 8.08 23.67 1.35
N GLU A 38 7.43 24.49 0.51
CA GLU A 38 6.07 24.95 0.74
C GLU A 38 5.09 23.91 0.17
N VAL A 39 4.17 23.42 0.99
CA VAL A 39 3.25 22.35 0.57
C VAL A 39 1.80 22.78 0.77
N THR A 40 1.01 22.69 -0.29
CA THR A 40 -0.45 22.84 -0.25
C THR A 40 -1.11 21.51 -0.62
N HIS A 41 -2.01 21.04 0.24
CA HIS A 41 -2.78 19.82 0.03
C HIS A 41 -4.23 20.17 -0.29
N VAL A 42 -4.70 19.84 -1.49
CA VAL A 42 -6.09 20.05 -1.91
C VAL A 42 -6.82 18.71 -1.85
N SER A 43 -7.88 18.64 -1.05
CA SER A 43 -8.61 17.39 -0.81
C SER A 43 -10.11 17.60 -0.63
N ARG A 44 -10.83 16.49 -0.46
CA ARG A 44 -12.25 16.50 -0.18
C ARG A 44 -12.56 17.09 1.20
N LEU A 45 -13.55 17.98 1.26
CA LEU A 45 -14.17 18.44 2.51
C LEU A 45 -15.00 17.30 3.14
N CYS A 46 -14.80 17.09 4.43
CA CYS A 46 -15.55 16.15 5.25
C CYS A 46 -16.01 16.81 6.54
N ASP A 47 -17.07 16.23 7.14
CA ASP A 47 -17.54 16.67 8.44
C ASP A 47 -16.41 16.57 9.49
N GLY A 48 -16.32 17.58 10.35
CA GLY A 48 -15.26 17.69 11.35
C GLY A 48 -13.93 18.28 10.86
N LEU A 49 -13.80 18.58 9.54
CA LEU A 49 -12.61 19.22 8.98
C LEU A 49 -12.95 20.66 8.50
N PRO A 50 -12.13 21.67 8.81
CA PRO A 50 -12.32 23.02 8.28
C PRO A 50 -12.01 23.08 6.77
N LYS A 51 -12.58 24.07 6.07
CA LYS A 51 -12.30 24.29 4.64
C LYS A 51 -10.83 24.63 4.38
N GLU A 52 -10.20 25.32 5.32
CA GLU A 52 -8.78 25.69 5.27
C GLU A 52 -8.17 25.57 6.65
N GLU A 53 -6.97 25.03 6.75
CA GLU A 53 -6.13 24.98 7.93
C GLU A 53 -4.66 24.79 7.57
N THR A 54 -3.77 25.13 8.48
CA THR A 54 -2.37 24.72 8.41
C THR A 54 -2.12 23.69 9.50
N ARG A 55 -1.70 22.48 9.10
CA ARG A 55 -1.41 21.37 9.98
C ARG A 55 0.00 20.81 9.68
N SER A 56 0.85 20.72 10.70
CA SER A 56 2.25 20.31 10.56
C SER A 56 3.00 21.08 9.46
N GLY A 57 2.67 22.37 9.28
CA GLY A 57 3.25 23.25 8.25
C GLY A 57 2.66 23.09 6.85
N VAL A 58 1.84 22.07 6.60
CA VAL A 58 1.12 21.88 5.32
C VAL A 58 -0.16 22.70 5.31
N ARG A 59 -0.38 23.51 4.26
CA ARG A 59 -1.64 24.22 4.02
C ARG A 59 -2.67 23.27 3.41
N HIS A 60 -3.75 22.99 4.12
CA HIS A 60 -4.86 22.16 3.63
C HIS A 60 -6.00 23.02 3.12
N LEU A 61 -6.39 22.83 1.86
CA LEU A 61 -7.55 23.43 1.22
C LEU A 61 -8.56 22.33 0.89
N ARG A 62 -9.80 22.46 1.32
CA ARG A 62 -10.82 21.41 1.11
C ARG A 62 -12.02 21.93 0.36
N VAL A 63 -12.44 21.16 -0.64
CA VAL A 63 -13.62 21.45 -1.47
C VAL A 63 -14.61 20.29 -1.44
N SER A 64 -15.88 20.58 -1.71
CA SER A 64 -16.91 19.54 -1.72
C SER A 64 -16.59 18.44 -2.72
N GLY A 65 -16.52 17.19 -2.23
CA GLY A 65 -16.30 15.97 -3.01
C GLY A 65 -17.57 15.12 -3.11
N ALA A 66 -17.40 13.82 -3.32
CA ALA A 66 -18.50 12.85 -3.43
C ALA A 66 -18.21 11.60 -2.60
N ASN A 67 -19.22 10.79 -2.31
CA ASN A 67 -19.01 9.46 -1.75
C ASN A 67 -18.65 8.48 -2.86
N ALA A 68 -17.78 7.52 -2.56
CA ALA A 68 -17.44 6.47 -3.48
C ALA A 68 -18.67 5.60 -3.81
N VAL A 69 -18.79 5.21 -5.08
CA VAL A 69 -19.83 4.34 -5.60
C VAL A 69 -19.22 3.13 -6.31
N ASN A 70 -19.99 2.06 -6.49
CA ASN A 70 -19.48 0.83 -7.10
C ASN A 70 -19.25 0.94 -8.62
N SER A 71 -19.88 1.91 -9.30
CA SER A 71 -19.71 2.10 -10.74
C SER A 71 -18.48 2.94 -11.08
N PRO A 72 -17.49 2.40 -11.83
CA PRO A 72 -16.31 3.16 -12.24
C PRO A 72 -16.62 4.39 -13.10
N TRP A 73 -17.64 4.31 -13.95
CA TRP A 73 -18.07 5.43 -14.79
C TRP A 73 -18.70 6.55 -13.97
N LEU A 74 -19.56 6.17 -13.01
CA LEU A 74 -20.19 7.14 -12.12
C LEU A 74 -19.15 7.79 -11.19
N MET A 75 -18.13 7.06 -10.73
CA MET A 75 -17.02 7.64 -9.99
C MET A 75 -16.31 8.73 -10.81
N LYS A 76 -15.98 8.46 -12.09
CA LYS A 76 -15.37 9.47 -12.96
C LYS A 76 -16.29 10.69 -13.14
N ALA A 77 -17.59 10.47 -13.37
CA ALA A 77 -18.54 11.57 -13.48
C ALA A 77 -18.63 12.42 -12.20
N LEU A 78 -18.62 11.79 -11.02
CA LEU A 78 -18.63 12.48 -9.72
C LEU A 78 -17.32 13.21 -9.40
N GLU A 79 -16.18 12.76 -9.93
CA GLU A 79 -14.90 13.42 -9.72
C GLU A 79 -14.76 14.74 -10.51
N LEU A 80 -15.42 14.87 -11.67
CA LEU A 80 -15.30 16.05 -12.50
C LEU A 80 -15.76 17.35 -11.82
N PRO A 81 -16.95 17.45 -11.18
CA PRO A 81 -17.35 18.64 -10.43
C PRO A 81 -16.39 18.96 -9.27
N TYR A 82 -15.82 17.93 -8.62
CA TYR A 82 -14.81 18.12 -7.59
C TYR A 82 -13.56 18.79 -8.17
N LEU A 83 -13.03 18.29 -9.29
CA LEU A 83 -11.86 18.88 -9.95
C LEU A 83 -12.08 20.34 -10.33
N LEU A 84 -13.27 20.68 -10.86
CA LEU A 84 -13.59 22.08 -11.21
C LEU A 84 -13.59 23.01 -10.00
N ARG A 85 -14.00 22.54 -8.82
CA ARG A 85 -13.90 23.29 -7.55
C ARG A 85 -12.46 23.35 -7.06
N ALA A 86 -11.72 22.24 -7.11
CA ALA A 86 -10.33 22.16 -6.71
C ALA A 86 -9.45 23.11 -7.54
N LYS A 87 -9.68 23.20 -8.85
CA LYS A 87 -8.98 24.11 -9.75
C LYS A 87 -9.06 25.58 -9.31
N LYS A 88 -10.19 25.99 -8.69
CA LYS A 88 -10.40 27.38 -8.24
C LYS A 88 -9.59 27.75 -7.00
N VAL A 89 -9.15 26.74 -6.21
CA VAL A 89 -8.42 26.95 -4.95
C VAL A 89 -6.97 26.47 -5.03
N LEU A 90 -6.58 25.77 -6.10
CA LEU A 90 -5.21 25.36 -6.34
C LEU A 90 -4.32 26.60 -6.49
N PRO A 91 -3.26 26.75 -5.67
CA PRO A 91 -2.32 27.84 -5.82
C PRO A 91 -1.34 27.58 -6.98
N GLU A 92 -0.58 28.61 -7.35
CA GLU A 92 0.60 28.44 -8.16
C GLU A 92 1.62 27.56 -7.46
N ALA A 93 2.24 26.64 -8.21
CA ALA A 93 3.22 25.71 -7.71
C ALA A 93 4.32 25.46 -8.74
N ASP A 94 5.43 24.85 -8.30
CA ASP A 94 6.48 24.36 -9.18
C ASP A 94 6.17 22.91 -9.61
N VAL A 95 5.53 22.14 -8.71
CA VAL A 95 5.10 20.76 -8.95
C VAL A 95 3.66 20.55 -8.50
N LEU A 96 2.85 19.94 -9.36
CA LEU A 96 1.50 19.49 -9.05
C LEU A 96 1.45 17.95 -9.05
N VAL A 97 1.36 17.38 -7.86
CA VAL A 97 1.13 15.94 -7.69
C VAL A 97 -0.36 15.62 -7.71
N THR A 98 -0.77 14.60 -8.44
CA THR A 98 -2.16 14.16 -8.43
C THR A 98 -2.32 12.68 -8.74
N HIS A 99 -3.41 12.08 -8.23
CA HIS A 99 -3.92 10.77 -8.66
C HIS A 99 -5.37 10.85 -9.14
N ALA A 100 -5.92 12.07 -9.29
CA ALA A 100 -7.26 12.29 -9.81
C ALA A 100 -7.30 12.04 -11.32
N PHE A 101 -8.31 11.29 -11.79
CA PHE A 101 -8.39 10.86 -13.20
C PHE A 101 -8.47 12.04 -14.19
N TRP A 102 -9.23 13.09 -13.87
CA TRP A 102 -9.43 14.21 -14.78
C TRP A 102 -8.34 15.29 -14.71
N ALA A 103 -7.53 15.30 -13.66
CA ALA A 103 -6.53 16.34 -13.47
C ALA A 103 -5.52 16.42 -14.64
N PRO A 104 -4.92 15.31 -15.13
CA PRO A 104 -4.00 15.34 -16.24
C PRO A 104 -4.62 15.78 -17.57
N LEU A 105 -5.94 15.73 -17.69
CA LEU A 105 -6.67 16.08 -18.90
C LEU A 105 -7.13 17.55 -18.92
N LEU A 106 -7.48 18.11 -17.76
CA LEU A 106 -8.19 19.37 -17.66
C LEU A 106 -7.41 20.50 -16.97
N LEU A 107 -6.34 20.17 -16.23
CA LEU A 107 -5.50 21.19 -15.64
C LEU A 107 -4.40 21.60 -16.65
N PRO A 108 -4.22 22.91 -16.90
CA PRO A 108 -3.09 23.36 -17.70
C PRO A 108 -1.80 23.23 -16.88
N SER A 109 -0.68 23.00 -17.54
CA SER A 109 0.65 23.03 -16.93
C SER A 109 1.08 24.43 -16.50
N GLN A 110 0.57 25.47 -17.19
CA GLN A 110 0.86 26.86 -16.83
C GLN A 110 0.11 27.28 -15.56
N GLY A 111 0.85 27.77 -14.56
CA GLY A 111 0.34 28.30 -13.29
C GLY A 111 0.18 27.26 -12.18
N PHE A 112 0.03 25.98 -12.48
CA PHE A 112 -0.11 24.93 -11.45
C PHE A 112 1.15 24.10 -11.27
N GLY A 113 2.19 24.32 -12.06
CA GLY A 113 3.45 23.59 -12.03
C GLY A 113 3.49 22.38 -12.94
N LYS A 114 4.67 21.74 -13.00
CA LYS A 114 4.89 20.51 -13.77
C LYS A 114 4.06 19.38 -13.17
N LEU A 115 3.37 18.63 -14.02
CA LEU A 115 2.37 17.64 -13.60
C LEU A 115 3.00 16.29 -13.32
N TYR A 116 2.91 15.85 -12.06
CA TYR A 116 3.37 14.57 -11.55
C TYR A 116 2.16 13.68 -11.21
N VAL A 117 1.93 12.63 -12.00
CA VAL A 117 0.78 11.75 -11.83
C VAL A 117 1.17 10.52 -11.05
N HIS A 118 0.63 10.38 -9.83
CA HIS A 118 0.78 9.17 -9.03
C HIS A 118 -0.17 8.07 -9.51
N VAL A 119 0.37 6.99 -10.08
CA VAL A 119 -0.38 5.85 -10.60
C VAL A 119 -0.51 4.79 -9.52
N GLY A 120 -1.27 5.09 -8.46
CA GLY A 120 -1.47 4.21 -7.31
C GLY A 120 -2.36 2.97 -7.56
N ARG A 121 -2.92 2.84 -8.76
CA ARG A 121 -3.71 1.67 -9.19
C ARG A 121 -3.17 1.12 -10.49
N TYR A 122 -3.33 -0.18 -10.69
CA TYR A 122 -2.88 -0.82 -11.94
C TYR A 122 -3.55 -0.15 -13.17
N PRO A 123 -2.78 0.22 -14.21
CA PRO A 123 -3.27 0.89 -15.41
C PRO A 123 -4.35 0.08 -16.13
N LYS A 124 -5.33 0.80 -16.73
CA LYS A 124 -6.46 0.20 -17.48
C LYS A 124 -6.71 0.96 -18.79
N GLY A 125 -5.65 1.35 -19.50
CA GLY A 125 -5.72 2.06 -20.78
C GLY A 125 -5.66 3.59 -20.68
N GLN A 126 -5.79 4.17 -19.47
CA GLN A 126 -5.87 5.62 -19.30
C GLN A 126 -4.52 6.34 -19.42
N MET A 127 -3.38 5.67 -19.33
CA MET A 127 -2.06 6.32 -19.41
C MET A 127 -1.85 7.01 -20.77
N ARG A 128 -2.42 6.46 -21.83
CA ARG A 128 -2.40 7.06 -23.18
C ARG A 128 -3.04 8.45 -23.25
N LEU A 129 -3.90 8.78 -22.28
CA LEU A 129 -4.57 10.07 -22.21
C LEU A 129 -3.73 11.12 -21.46
N TYR A 130 -2.72 10.70 -20.69
CA TYR A 130 -1.96 11.57 -19.78
C TYR A 130 -0.69 12.15 -20.42
N ARG A 131 -0.74 12.45 -21.72
CA ARG A 131 0.41 12.96 -22.51
C ARG A 131 0.98 14.30 -22.03
N ARG A 132 0.24 15.01 -21.16
CA ARG A 132 0.67 16.29 -20.59
C ARG A 132 1.38 16.13 -19.25
N ALA A 133 1.40 14.92 -18.71
CA ALA A 133 2.14 14.65 -17.48
C ALA A 133 3.63 14.60 -17.78
N GLU A 134 4.41 15.40 -17.07
CA GLU A 134 5.87 15.35 -17.14
C GLU A 134 6.40 14.07 -16.50
N ARG A 135 5.69 13.56 -15.50
CA ARG A 135 6.00 12.26 -14.87
C ARG A 135 4.75 11.43 -14.62
N LEU A 136 4.83 10.14 -14.94
CA LEU A 136 3.92 9.09 -14.49
C LEU A 136 4.66 8.26 -13.45
N GLN A 137 4.32 8.40 -12.17
CA GLN A 137 5.01 7.70 -11.10
C GLN A 137 4.27 6.42 -10.74
N ALA A 138 4.99 5.32 -10.78
CA ALA A 138 4.57 4.00 -10.34
C ALA A 138 5.07 3.71 -8.91
N PRO A 139 4.30 3.02 -8.06
CA PRO A 139 4.75 2.61 -6.74
C PRO A 139 5.69 1.38 -6.77
N SER A 140 5.72 0.64 -7.89
CA SER A 140 6.56 -0.54 -8.09
C SER A 140 6.97 -0.73 -9.54
N SER A 141 8.01 -1.53 -9.76
CA SER A 141 8.47 -1.93 -11.11
C SER A 141 7.39 -2.65 -11.91
N SER A 142 6.54 -3.43 -11.24
CA SER A 142 5.39 -4.10 -11.87
C SER A 142 4.41 -3.10 -12.47
N VAL A 143 4.06 -2.05 -11.72
CA VAL A 143 3.17 -0.97 -12.20
C VAL A 143 3.89 -0.13 -13.26
N ARG A 144 5.19 0.18 -13.09
CA ARG A 144 5.99 0.88 -14.09
C ARG A 144 5.95 0.15 -15.43
N ASN A 145 6.18 -1.14 -15.43
CA ASN A 145 6.13 -1.96 -16.63
C ASN A 145 4.72 -2.00 -17.25
N ALA A 146 3.67 -1.95 -16.42
CA ALA A 146 2.30 -1.85 -16.91
C ALA A 146 2.00 -0.49 -17.57
N ILE A 147 2.54 0.61 -17.04
CA ILE A 147 2.46 1.94 -17.66
C ILE A 147 3.16 1.93 -19.01
N LEU A 148 4.40 1.43 -19.08
CA LEU A 148 5.19 1.39 -20.32
C LEU A 148 4.53 0.53 -21.40
N ARG A 149 3.80 -0.53 -21.04
CA ARG A 149 2.98 -1.28 -22.02
C ARG A 149 1.85 -0.45 -22.63
N GLU A 150 1.29 0.51 -21.88
CA GLU A 150 0.25 1.41 -22.43
C GLU A 150 0.82 2.58 -23.21
N VAL A 151 2.01 3.05 -22.85
CA VAL A 151 2.70 4.21 -23.47
C VAL A 151 4.16 3.88 -23.79
N PRO A 152 4.41 3.01 -24.79
CA PRO A 152 5.76 2.67 -25.21
C PRO A 152 6.56 3.90 -25.66
N GLY A 153 7.86 3.93 -25.36
CA GLY A 153 8.74 5.05 -25.71
C GLY A 153 8.70 6.23 -24.75
N SER A 154 8.08 6.05 -23.55
CA SER A 154 8.02 7.10 -22.51
C SER A 154 8.83 6.73 -21.26
N GLU A 155 9.91 5.98 -21.42
CA GLU A 155 10.78 5.51 -20.34
C GLU A 155 11.30 6.66 -19.48
N ASP A 156 11.64 7.79 -20.08
CA ASP A 156 12.14 8.99 -19.40
C ASP A 156 11.07 9.73 -18.59
N SER A 157 9.80 9.53 -18.95
CA SER A 157 8.65 10.14 -18.25
C SER A 157 8.02 9.22 -17.22
N VAL A 158 8.47 7.95 -17.09
CA VAL A 158 7.91 6.98 -16.16
C VAL A 158 8.91 6.64 -15.07
N THR A 159 8.65 7.14 -13.87
CA THR A 159 9.49 6.91 -12.68
C THR A 159 8.90 5.83 -11.75
N CYS A 160 9.75 5.24 -10.90
CA CYS A 160 9.35 4.28 -9.90
C CYS A 160 9.78 4.76 -8.51
N GLN A 161 8.82 5.21 -7.70
CA GLN A 161 9.04 5.64 -6.33
C GLN A 161 8.12 4.88 -5.38
N PRO A 162 8.66 4.23 -4.33
CA PRO A 162 7.87 3.40 -3.43
C PRO A 162 6.98 4.21 -2.50
N TYR A 163 6.02 3.54 -1.86
CA TYR A 163 5.36 4.09 -0.69
C TYR A 163 6.32 4.11 0.51
N PRO A 164 6.23 5.12 1.39
CA PRO A 164 6.94 5.13 2.65
C PRO A 164 6.28 4.19 3.67
N LEU A 165 7.05 3.78 4.68
CA LEU A 165 6.48 3.20 5.89
C LEU A 165 5.52 4.19 6.55
N PRO A 166 4.34 3.72 7.02
CA PRO A 166 3.32 4.61 7.60
C PRO A 166 3.63 5.05 9.04
N TRP A 167 4.68 4.51 9.64
CA TRP A 167 5.16 4.82 10.99
C TRP A 167 6.67 4.80 11.08
N ALA A 168 7.21 5.36 12.16
CA ALA A 168 8.61 5.20 12.51
C ALA A 168 8.90 3.73 12.79
N GLN A 169 9.92 3.17 12.14
CA GLN A 169 10.27 1.77 12.32
C GLN A 169 10.59 1.51 13.81
N PRO A 170 9.91 0.54 14.46
CA PRO A 170 10.17 0.21 15.86
C PRO A 170 11.54 -0.45 16.02
N HIS A 171 12.06 -0.50 17.24
CA HIS A 171 13.28 -1.26 17.52
C HIS A 171 13.09 -2.74 17.20
N TYR A 172 14.13 -3.36 16.65
CA TYR A 172 14.11 -4.78 16.35
C TYR A 172 13.97 -5.59 17.63
N ARG A 173 12.90 -6.36 17.72
CA ARG A 173 12.71 -7.37 18.76
C ARG A 173 13.35 -8.68 18.30
N SER A 174 14.12 -9.34 19.17
CA SER A 174 14.75 -10.62 18.85
C SER A 174 13.73 -11.65 18.36
N TYR A 175 14.09 -12.40 17.34
CA TYR A 175 13.19 -13.39 16.72
C TYR A 175 12.76 -14.47 17.74
N GLY A 176 13.67 -14.92 18.61
CA GLY A 176 13.40 -15.93 19.66
C GLY A 176 12.38 -15.46 20.71
N GLU A 177 12.27 -14.14 20.95
CA GLU A 177 11.33 -13.55 21.91
C GLU A 177 9.91 -13.39 21.36
N ARG A 178 9.71 -13.66 20.07
CA ARG A 178 8.41 -13.53 19.40
C ARG A 178 7.58 -14.80 19.59
N SER A 179 6.27 -14.60 19.64
CA SER A 179 5.31 -15.71 19.65
C SER A 179 5.45 -16.56 18.39
N ARG A 180 5.29 -17.87 18.52
CA ARG A 180 5.18 -18.79 17.37
C ARG A 180 3.85 -18.57 16.64
N LYS A 181 3.75 -17.42 16.00
CA LYS A 181 2.54 -16.91 15.35
C LYS A 181 2.80 -16.66 13.88
N VAL A 182 1.93 -17.21 13.04
CA VAL A 182 1.75 -16.79 11.66
C VAL A 182 0.62 -15.77 11.63
N LEU A 183 0.88 -14.56 11.15
CA LEU A 183 -0.06 -13.46 11.16
C LEU A 183 -0.45 -13.07 9.74
N PHE A 184 -1.74 -12.91 9.49
CA PHE A 184 -2.28 -12.22 8.32
C PHE A 184 -2.93 -10.90 8.77
N LEU A 185 -2.51 -9.79 8.18
CA LEU A 185 -3.20 -8.49 8.30
C LEU A 185 -3.59 -7.99 6.92
N GLY A 186 -4.89 -7.79 6.69
CA GLY A 186 -5.39 -7.31 5.42
C GLY A 186 -6.88 -7.52 5.27
N ARG A 187 -7.46 -6.97 4.20
CA ARG A 187 -8.88 -7.15 3.92
C ARG A 187 -9.22 -8.64 3.78
N ILE A 188 -10.26 -9.10 4.45
CA ILE A 188 -10.79 -10.45 4.26
C ILE A 188 -11.58 -10.46 2.95
N HIS A 189 -10.86 -10.80 1.88
CA HIS A 189 -11.33 -10.74 0.50
C HIS A 189 -10.69 -11.89 -0.30
N PRO A 190 -11.39 -12.54 -1.27
CA PRO A 190 -10.82 -13.64 -2.06
C PRO A 190 -9.47 -13.30 -2.70
N GLU A 191 -9.33 -12.10 -3.25
CA GLU A 191 -8.07 -11.66 -3.87
C GLU A 191 -6.86 -11.63 -2.93
N LYS A 192 -7.07 -11.68 -1.60
CA LYS A 192 -6.01 -11.70 -0.59
C LYS A 192 -5.61 -13.11 -0.15
N GLY A 193 -6.25 -14.14 -0.69
CA GLY A 193 -5.87 -15.53 -0.46
C GLY A 193 -6.11 -16.02 0.97
N VAL A 194 -7.05 -15.42 1.71
CA VAL A 194 -7.29 -15.76 3.12
C VAL A 194 -7.82 -17.18 3.28
N LEU A 195 -8.73 -17.59 2.39
CA LEU A 195 -9.28 -18.95 2.41
C LEU A 195 -8.22 -20.00 2.03
N GLU A 196 -7.37 -19.66 1.09
CA GLU A 196 -6.21 -20.46 0.67
C GLU A 196 -5.21 -20.64 1.82
N LEU A 197 -4.98 -19.59 2.62
CA LEU A 197 -4.12 -19.64 3.81
C LEU A 197 -4.70 -20.59 4.87
N VAL A 198 -5.99 -20.47 5.17
CA VAL A 198 -6.67 -21.35 6.13
C VAL A 198 -6.60 -22.81 5.68
N ARG A 199 -6.86 -23.10 4.41
CA ARG A 199 -6.77 -24.45 3.85
C ARG A 199 -5.34 -24.99 3.85
N ALA A 200 -4.36 -24.15 3.51
CA ALA A 200 -2.95 -24.54 3.58
C ALA A 200 -2.54 -24.87 5.01
N TRP A 201 -2.96 -24.05 5.99
CA TRP A 201 -2.73 -24.30 7.41
C TRP A 201 -3.34 -25.63 7.89
N GLY A 202 -4.57 -25.96 7.44
CA GLY A 202 -5.23 -27.21 7.75
C GLY A 202 -4.47 -28.46 7.27
N ARG A 203 -3.73 -28.36 6.15
CA ARG A 203 -2.93 -29.45 5.56
C ARG A 203 -1.58 -29.68 6.23
N LEU A 204 -1.13 -28.78 7.10
CA LEU A 204 0.16 -28.91 7.77
C LEU A 204 0.18 -30.10 8.73
N ASN A 205 1.34 -30.71 8.90
CA ASN A 205 1.52 -31.79 9.86
C ASN A 205 1.18 -31.32 11.28
N PRO A 206 0.30 -32.03 12.02
CA PRO A 206 -0.11 -31.65 13.37
C PRO A 206 1.06 -31.46 14.34
N THR A 207 2.11 -32.28 14.24
CA THR A 207 3.28 -32.20 15.13
C THR A 207 4.05 -30.89 14.99
N HIS A 208 4.12 -30.33 13.77
CA HIS A 208 4.83 -29.05 13.50
C HIS A 208 4.00 -27.84 13.89
N LYS A 209 2.65 -27.94 13.88
CA LYS A 209 1.74 -26.86 14.31
C LYS A 209 1.55 -26.78 15.83
N GLN A 210 1.93 -27.79 16.60
CA GLN A 210 1.53 -27.98 18.01
C GLN A 210 1.72 -26.74 18.89
N ASN A 211 2.75 -25.95 18.63
CA ASN A 211 3.06 -24.74 19.38
C ASN A 211 2.90 -23.45 18.54
N TRP A 212 2.23 -23.55 17.40
CA TRP A 212 1.99 -22.43 16.50
C TRP A 212 0.50 -22.10 16.41
N HIS A 213 0.19 -20.84 16.19
CA HIS A 213 -1.17 -20.41 15.87
C HIS A 213 -1.18 -19.52 14.63
N LEU A 214 -2.25 -19.62 13.85
CA LEU A 214 -2.54 -18.73 12.75
C LEU A 214 -3.52 -17.67 13.22
N LYS A 215 -3.13 -16.39 13.12
CA LYS A 215 -4.00 -15.27 13.43
C LYS A 215 -4.34 -14.49 12.16
N ILE A 216 -5.64 -14.27 11.93
CA ILE A 216 -6.17 -13.54 10.80
C ILE A 216 -6.92 -12.30 11.32
N LYS A 217 -6.50 -11.12 10.91
CA LYS A 217 -7.11 -9.87 11.37
C LYS A 217 -7.30 -8.92 10.19
N GLY A 218 -8.50 -8.38 10.05
CA GLY A 218 -8.77 -7.38 9.04
C GLY A 218 -10.24 -7.18 8.69
N PRO A 219 -10.55 -6.10 7.96
CA PRO A 219 -11.92 -5.77 7.63
C PRO A 219 -12.51 -6.75 6.61
N TRP A 220 -13.67 -7.27 6.93
CA TRP A 220 -14.48 -8.13 6.08
C TRP A 220 -15.69 -7.40 5.48
N GLU A 221 -16.11 -6.30 6.07
CA GLU A 221 -17.26 -5.53 5.62
C GLU A 221 -16.99 -4.83 4.26
N LYS A 222 -18.00 -4.83 3.38
CA LYS A 222 -17.91 -4.19 2.05
C LYS A 222 -17.57 -2.70 2.12
N LYS A 223 -18.05 -1.99 3.14
CA LYS A 223 -17.75 -0.56 3.33
C LYS A 223 -16.26 -0.27 3.57
N HIS A 224 -15.50 -1.26 4.05
CA HIS A 224 -14.06 -1.23 4.25
C HIS A 224 -13.28 -2.03 3.20
N GLY A 225 -13.94 -2.41 2.10
CA GLY A 225 -13.34 -3.14 0.99
C GLY A 225 -13.20 -4.64 1.21
N GLY A 226 -13.80 -5.20 2.25
CA GLY A 226 -13.92 -6.66 2.44
C GLY A 226 -14.98 -7.27 1.52
N ALA A 227 -15.03 -8.63 1.49
CA ALA A 227 -15.96 -9.36 0.63
C ALA A 227 -17.36 -9.57 1.26
N GLY A 228 -17.58 -9.14 2.49
CA GLY A 228 -18.85 -9.29 3.22
C GLY A 228 -18.93 -10.57 4.03
N SER A 229 -20.04 -10.70 4.78
CA SER A 229 -20.27 -11.81 5.74
C SER A 229 -20.26 -13.18 5.09
N GLN A 230 -20.78 -13.32 3.87
CA GLN A 230 -20.79 -14.61 3.17
C GLN A 230 -19.38 -15.20 2.98
N TYR A 231 -18.42 -14.38 2.60
CA TYR A 231 -17.02 -14.82 2.45
C TYR A 231 -16.37 -15.07 3.80
N LEU A 232 -16.61 -14.19 4.78
CA LEU A 232 -16.14 -14.41 6.15
C LEU A 232 -16.63 -15.74 6.71
N ASN A 233 -17.92 -16.10 6.50
CA ASN A 233 -18.47 -17.36 6.96
C ASN A 233 -17.80 -18.57 6.29
N LYS A 234 -17.43 -18.48 4.99
CA LYS A 234 -16.65 -19.53 4.31
C LYS A 234 -15.27 -19.69 4.94
N VAL A 235 -14.60 -18.58 5.29
CA VAL A 235 -13.28 -18.62 5.97
C VAL A 235 -13.42 -19.23 7.37
N LYS A 236 -14.42 -18.81 8.14
CA LYS A 236 -14.71 -19.36 9.49
C LYS A 236 -15.06 -20.85 9.44
N GLN A 237 -15.87 -21.29 8.50
CA GLN A 237 -16.20 -22.69 8.29
C GLN A 237 -14.94 -23.52 8.01
N ALA A 238 -14.12 -23.09 7.05
CA ALA A 238 -12.86 -23.76 6.73
C ALA A 238 -11.91 -23.82 7.93
N ALA A 239 -11.88 -22.76 8.76
CA ALA A 239 -11.11 -22.77 10.00
C ALA A 239 -11.63 -23.77 11.03
N GLY A 240 -12.95 -23.90 11.18
CA GLY A 240 -13.58 -24.86 12.09
C GLY A 240 -13.44 -26.34 11.66
N GLU A 241 -13.22 -26.59 10.38
CA GLU A 241 -12.94 -27.92 9.83
C GLU A 241 -11.48 -28.39 10.11
N THR A 242 -10.63 -27.48 10.57
CA THR A 242 -9.24 -27.77 10.93
C THR A 242 -9.15 -27.97 12.45
N GLU A 243 -8.48 -29.02 12.91
CA GLU A 243 -8.14 -29.21 14.34
C GLU A 243 -7.04 -28.25 14.81
N ALA A 244 -6.83 -27.15 14.08
CA ALA A 244 -5.70 -26.26 14.26
C ALA A 244 -6.11 -24.97 14.97
N GLN A 245 -5.18 -24.38 15.71
CA GLN A 245 -5.36 -23.07 16.35
C GLN A 245 -5.39 -21.96 15.30
N ILE A 246 -6.59 -21.61 14.82
CA ILE A 246 -6.84 -20.50 13.93
C ILE A 246 -7.72 -19.48 14.66
N GLU A 247 -7.22 -18.26 14.76
CA GLU A 247 -7.89 -17.13 15.39
C GLU A 247 -8.28 -16.11 14.32
N ILE A 248 -9.56 -15.75 14.26
CA ILE A 248 -10.07 -14.72 13.32
C ILE A 248 -10.62 -13.58 14.15
N GLU A 249 -9.94 -12.43 14.11
CA GLU A 249 -10.27 -11.25 14.91
C GLU A 249 -10.91 -10.14 14.10
N GLU A 250 -11.62 -9.26 14.83
CA GLU A 250 -12.14 -8.01 14.29
C GLU A 250 -10.99 -7.08 13.86
N PRO A 251 -11.23 -6.23 12.83
CA PRO A 251 -10.22 -5.32 12.36
C PRO A 251 -9.79 -4.29 13.41
N SER A 252 -8.52 -3.95 13.44
CA SER A 252 -8.02 -2.74 14.08
C SER A 252 -7.51 -1.77 13.03
N PHE A 253 -7.76 -0.48 13.25
CA PHE A 253 -7.21 0.62 12.46
C PHE A 253 -6.22 1.46 13.28
N ASN A 254 -5.90 1.00 14.49
CA ASN A 254 -4.92 1.63 15.37
C ASN A 254 -3.51 1.15 14.99
N GLU A 255 -2.67 2.07 14.51
CA GLU A 255 -1.31 1.77 14.07
C GLU A 255 -0.43 1.17 15.17
N ASN A 256 -0.60 1.62 16.41
CA ASN A 256 0.17 1.09 17.55
C ASN A 256 -0.23 -0.37 17.85
N GLU A 257 -1.52 -0.70 17.75
CA GLU A 257 -1.97 -2.09 17.92
C GLU A 257 -1.46 -2.97 16.78
N LEU A 258 -1.58 -2.51 15.53
CA LEU A 258 -1.08 -3.26 14.37
C LEU A 258 0.44 -3.47 14.44
N SER A 259 1.19 -2.44 14.83
CA SER A 259 2.64 -2.55 15.01
C SER A 259 3.02 -3.54 16.12
N LYS A 260 2.30 -3.54 17.25
CA LYS A 260 2.52 -4.53 18.33
C LYS A 260 2.22 -5.96 17.87
N GLU A 261 1.12 -6.17 17.15
CA GLU A 261 0.78 -7.48 16.59
C GLU A 261 1.87 -7.99 15.65
N LEU A 262 2.40 -7.12 14.78
CA LEU A 262 3.50 -7.44 13.88
C LEU A 262 4.81 -7.71 14.63
N GLN A 263 5.15 -6.93 15.66
CA GLN A 263 6.35 -7.15 16.46
C GLN A 263 6.33 -8.47 17.24
N ASP A 264 5.13 -8.99 17.55
CA ASP A 264 4.97 -10.25 18.25
C ASP A 264 4.95 -11.48 17.32
N ALA A 265 4.63 -11.32 16.05
CA ALA A 265 4.58 -12.42 15.10
C ALA A 265 5.96 -12.78 14.53
N ARG A 266 6.22 -14.08 14.31
CA ARG A 266 7.42 -14.57 13.61
C ARG A 266 7.28 -14.48 12.11
N VAL A 267 6.15 -14.91 11.57
CA VAL A 267 5.89 -14.98 10.15
C VAL A 267 4.66 -14.12 9.80
N PHE A 268 4.77 -13.35 8.74
CA PHE A 268 3.66 -12.59 8.15
C PHE A 268 3.25 -13.22 6.84
N ALA A 269 2.12 -13.94 6.84
CA ALA A 269 1.62 -14.60 5.64
C ALA A 269 0.68 -13.67 4.85
N TYR A 270 1.04 -13.35 3.62
CA TYR A 270 0.26 -12.49 2.74
C TYR A 270 0.10 -13.12 1.35
N PRO A 271 -0.74 -14.15 1.22
CA PRO A 271 -0.88 -14.96 0.00
C PRO A 271 -1.78 -14.29 -1.04
N SER A 272 -1.55 -13.02 -1.34
CA SER A 272 -2.36 -12.26 -2.30
C SER A 272 -2.35 -12.89 -3.69
N LEU A 273 -3.53 -13.02 -4.29
CA LEU A 273 -3.75 -13.55 -5.64
C LEU A 273 -3.97 -12.41 -6.67
N ALA A 274 -3.92 -11.17 -6.22
CA ALA A 274 -4.35 -9.99 -6.96
C ALA A 274 -3.24 -9.44 -7.87
N GLU A 275 -2.96 -10.06 -9.02
CA GLU A 275 -1.94 -9.60 -9.98
C GLU A 275 -2.07 -8.12 -10.38
N LYS A 276 -3.31 -7.68 -10.61
CA LYS A 276 -3.62 -6.29 -11.00
C LYS A 276 -4.24 -5.48 -9.85
N GLY A 277 -4.39 -6.09 -8.70
CA GLY A 277 -4.97 -5.48 -7.49
C GLY A 277 -3.92 -5.09 -6.46
N GLU A 278 -2.74 -5.75 -6.48
CA GLU A 278 -1.61 -5.43 -5.62
C GLU A 278 -0.60 -4.57 -6.40
N THR A 279 -0.43 -3.33 -5.97
CA THR A 279 0.46 -2.39 -6.69
C THR A 279 1.81 -2.18 -6.02
N PHE A 280 1.94 -2.54 -4.73
CA PHE A 280 3.19 -2.40 -3.99
C PHE A 280 3.32 -3.43 -2.87
N GLY A 281 2.27 -3.62 -2.03
CA GLY A 281 2.32 -4.52 -0.88
C GLY A 281 2.74 -3.84 0.42
N LEU A 282 2.14 -2.68 0.72
CA LEU A 282 2.49 -1.90 1.91
C LEU A 282 2.39 -2.72 3.20
N ALA A 283 1.37 -3.59 3.35
CA ALA A 283 1.23 -4.44 4.53
C ALA A 283 2.43 -5.40 4.73
N VAL A 284 3.03 -5.87 3.63
CA VAL A 284 4.25 -6.68 3.68
C VAL A 284 5.44 -5.86 4.16
N LEU A 285 5.60 -4.64 3.64
CA LEU A 285 6.65 -3.72 4.09
C LEU A 285 6.47 -3.33 5.56
N GLU A 286 5.24 -3.11 6.02
CA GLU A 286 4.90 -2.87 7.42
C GLU A 286 5.34 -4.05 8.30
N ALA A 287 5.07 -5.27 7.89
CA ALA A 287 5.49 -6.47 8.60
C ALA A 287 7.02 -6.62 8.68
N MET A 288 7.71 -6.37 7.57
CA MET A 288 9.18 -6.34 7.54
C MET A 288 9.74 -5.29 8.51
N SER A 289 9.14 -4.10 8.57
CA SER A 289 9.58 -3.03 9.46
C SER A 289 9.48 -3.39 10.94
N CYS A 290 8.63 -4.34 11.26
CA CYS A 290 8.47 -4.91 12.60
C CYS A 290 9.30 -6.20 12.79
N GLY A 291 10.04 -6.64 11.77
CA GLY A 291 10.90 -7.84 11.81
C GLY A 291 10.15 -9.17 11.64
N CYS A 292 8.92 -9.18 11.11
CA CYS A 292 8.33 -10.42 10.65
C CYS A 292 9.08 -10.95 9.42
N VAL A 293 9.12 -12.27 9.26
CA VAL A 293 9.51 -12.90 8.01
C VAL A 293 8.31 -12.89 7.07
N PRO A 294 8.36 -12.20 5.92
CA PRO A 294 7.28 -12.25 4.96
C PRO A 294 7.18 -13.63 4.29
N LEU A 295 5.98 -14.18 4.21
CA LEU A 295 5.63 -15.33 3.40
C LEU A 295 4.58 -14.85 2.39
N VAL A 296 4.96 -14.71 1.13
CA VAL A 296 4.14 -14.05 0.11
C VAL A 296 4.05 -14.88 -1.17
N SER A 297 3.06 -14.55 -2.01
CA SER A 297 2.96 -15.09 -3.37
C SER A 297 3.99 -14.44 -4.32
N ASP A 298 4.24 -15.07 -5.45
CA ASP A 298 5.14 -14.66 -6.53
C ASP A 298 4.62 -13.46 -7.35
N LEU A 299 4.04 -12.43 -6.70
CA LEU A 299 3.57 -11.23 -7.38
C LEU A 299 4.73 -10.27 -7.68
N GLY A 300 4.77 -9.78 -8.91
CA GLY A 300 5.84 -8.89 -9.37
C GLY A 300 5.97 -7.55 -8.62
N CYS A 301 4.95 -7.12 -7.87
CA CYS A 301 5.05 -5.89 -7.06
C CYS A 301 5.94 -6.07 -5.81
N PHE A 302 6.20 -7.31 -5.39
CA PHE A 302 7.04 -7.60 -4.23
C PHE A 302 8.53 -7.64 -4.57
N THR A 303 8.92 -7.88 -5.83
CA THR A 303 10.32 -8.04 -6.25
C THR A 303 11.18 -6.78 -6.05
N ASP A 304 10.57 -5.61 -5.83
CA ASP A 304 11.29 -4.36 -5.58
C ASP A 304 11.95 -4.31 -4.19
N PHE A 305 11.44 -5.09 -3.24
CA PHE A 305 11.93 -5.07 -1.87
C PHE A 305 12.06 -6.45 -1.22
N LEU A 306 11.53 -7.51 -1.84
CA LEU A 306 11.70 -8.88 -1.40
C LEU A 306 12.64 -9.66 -2.32
N GLU A 307 13.45 -10.51 -1.70
CA GLU A 307 14.32 -11.48 -2.33
C GLU A 307 14.09 -12.83 -1.64
N ASN A 308 13.65 -13.82 -2.44
CA ASN A 308 13.32 -15.15 -1.92
C ASN A 308 14.54 -15.79 -1.23
N ASP A 309 14.29 -16.52 -0.16
CA ASP A 309 15.28 -17.21 0.66
C ASP A 309 16.34 -16.28 1.30
N THR A 310 16.25 -14.95 1.07
CA THR A 310 17.12 -13.92 1.64
C THR A 310 16.42 -13.12 2.74
N ASN A 311 15.32 -12.44 2.41
CA ASN A 311 14.55 -11.61 3.33
C ASN A 311 13.05 -11.90 3.31
N ALA A 312 12.63 -12.94 2.57
CA ALA A 312 11.25 -13.39 2.46
C ALA A 312 11.20 -14.85 2.02
N LEU A 313 10.06 -15.48 2.22
CA LEU A 313 9.65 -16.76 1.67
C LEU A 313 8.62 -16.49 0.57
N VAL A 314 8.90 -16.92 -0.66
CA VAL A 314 8.01 -16.71 -1.80
C VAL A 314 7.48 -18.06 -2.28
N PHE A 315 6.15 -18.21 -2.31
CA PHE A 315 5.52 -19.40 -2.88
C PHE A 315 4.97 -19.13 -4.28
N SER A 316 4.93 -20.17 -5.11
CA SER A 316 4.31 -20.11 -6.44
C SER A 316 2.78 -20.24 -6.33
N ARG A 317 2.06 -19.41 -7.08
CA ARG A 317 0.60 -19.48 -7.23
C ARG A 317 0.17 -20.58 -8.22
N ASN A 318 1.08 -21.10 -9.01
CA ASN A 318 0.86 -22.20 -9.93
C ASN A 318 1.06 -23.52 -9.18
N SER A 319 0.00 -24.30 -9.05
CA SER A 319 -0.08 -25.50 -8.20
C SER A 319 0.81 -26.67 -8.65
N GLU A 320 1.48 -26.60 -9.78
CA GLU A 320 2.35 -27.65 -10.34
C GLU A 320 3.82 -27.53 -9.88
N ASP A 321 4.20 -26.40 -9.26
CA ASP A 321 5.56 -26.16 -8.80
C ASP A 321 5.79 -26.68 -7.37
N GLU A 322 7.04 -27.08 -7.09
CA GLU A 322 7.48 -27.65 -5.80
C GLU A 322 7.31 -26.70 -4.59
N LYS A 323 6.99 -25.43 -4.81
CA LYS A 323 6.86 -24.40 -3.74
C LYS A 323 5.41 -23.93 -3.58
N SER A 324 4.48 -24.79 -3.21
CA SER A 324 3.12 -24.41 -2.88
C SER A 324 3.03 -23.65 -1.54
N LEU A 325 1.94 -22.92 -1.30
CA LEU A 325 1.72 -22.20 -0.04
C LEU A 325 1.85 -23.13 1.19
N SER A 326 1.30 -24.35 1.13
CA SER A 326 1.37 -25.30 2.25
C SER A 326 2.79 -25.81 2.50
N GLN A 327 3.57 -26.06 1.44
CA GLN A 327 4.96 -26.50 1.58
C GLN A 327 5.84 -25.40 2.18
N VAL A 328 5.70 -24.16 1.69
CA VAL A 328 6.48 -23.02 2.23
C VAL A 328 6.08 -22.70 3.67
N LEU A 329 4.78 -22.80 4.01
CA LEU A 329 4.33 -22.70 5.40
C LEU A 329 4.94 -23.81 6.26
N GLN A 330 4.85 -25.07 5.83
CA GLN A 330 5.42 -26.21 6.53
C GLN A 330 6.91 -25.98 6.81
N TRP A 331 7.67 -25.64 5.77
CA TRP A 331 9.09 -25.35 5.86
C TRP A 331 9.38 -24.24 6.89
N SER A 332 8.56 -23.17 6.89
CA SER A 332 8.75 -22.05 7.81
C SER A 332 8.53 -22.43 9.28
N LEU A 333 7.69 -23.41 9.58
CA LEU A 333 7.48 -23.87 10.95
C LEU A 333 8.61 -24.81 11.42
N GLU A 334 9.25 -25.51 10.50
CA GLU A 334 10.32 -26.49 10.76
C GLU A 334 11.70 -25.84 10.90
N ASN A 335 12.00 -24.80 10.10
CA ASN A 335 13.35 -24.26 9.94
C ASN A 335 13.51 -22.89 10.64
N GLN A 336 13.29 -22.85 11.95
CA GLN A 336 13.29 -21.60 12.72
C GLN A 336 14.66 -20.91 12.78
N GLU A 337 15.75 -21.66 12.69
CA GLU A 337 17.11 -21.14 12.71
C GLU A 337 17.43 -20.33 11.44
N ASP A 338 16.86 -20.71 10.29
CA ASP A 338 17.00 -19.99 9.02
C ASP A 338 16.16 -18.71 8.99
N LEU A 339 15.05 -18.68 9.74
CA LEU A 339 14.16 -17.53 9.74
C LEU A 339 14.70 -16.34 10.56
N GLU A 340 15.54 -16.56 11.56
CA GLU A 340 16.09 -15.45 12.36
C GLU A 340 16.96 -14.52 11.51
N PRO A 341 17.97 -14.99 10.75
CA PRO A 341 18.74 -14.10 9.86
C PRO A 341 17.88 -13.47 8.75
N MET A 342 16.87 -14.18 8.26
CA MET A 342 15.92 -13.66 7.28
C MET A 342 15.10 -12.49 7.88
N SER A 343 14.60 -12.63 9.10
CA SER A 343 13.91 -11.59 9.86
C SER A 343 14.77 -10.31 9.99
N ARG A 344 16.06 -10.44 10.32
CA ARG A 344 16.99 -9.29 10.42
C ARG A 344 17.17 -8.61 9.07
N ARG A 345 17.37 -9.38 8.00
CA ARG A 345 17.50 -8.82 6.64
C ARG A 345 16.22 -8.14 6.17
N ALA A 346 15.04 -8.71 6.47
CA ALA A 346 13.75 -8.08 6.20
C ALA A 346 13.62 -6.73 6.92
N TYR A 347 13.91 -6.71 8.22
CA TYR A 347 13.90 -5.49 9.04
C TYR A 347 14.88 -4.42 8.51
N GLN A 348 16.11 -4.79 8.18
CA GLN A 348 17.10 -3.89 7.60
C GLN A 348 16.65 -3.34 6.24
N ARG A 349 16.10 -4.19 5.39
CA ARG A 349 15.57 -3.78 4.07
C ARG A 349 14.44 -2.77 4.22
N ALA A 350 13.51 -2.97 5.16
CA ALA A 350 12.41 -2.04 5.42
C ALA A 350 12.90 -0.63 5.83
N SER A 351 14.05 -0.50 6.47
CA SER A 351 14.62 0.79 6.87
C SER A 351 14.92 1.74 5.69
N LEU A 352 15.03 1.19 4.48
CA LEU A 352 15.23 1.98 3.26
C LEU A 352 13.97 2.71 2.80
N PHE A 353 12.82 2.35 3.38
CA PHE A 353 11.50 2.89 3.05
C PHE A 353 10.96 3.82 4.15
N SER A 354 11.82 4.31 5.05
CA SER A 354 11.41 5.35 6.01
C SER A 354 10.89 6.58 5.28
N ILE A 355 9.96 7.32 5.92
CA ILE A 355 9.35 8.51 5.32
C ILE A 355 10.42 9.53 4.88
N GLN A 356 11.50 9.69 5.65
CA GLN A 356 12.60 10.61 5.34
C GLN A 356 13.35 10.21 4.07
N LYS A 357 13.65 8.91 3.92
CA LYS A 357 14.37 8.41 2.73
C LYS A 357 13.51 8.47 1.49
N VAL A 358 12.25 8.07 1.60
CA VAL A 358 11.32 8.08 0.47
C VAL A 358 10.99 9.51 0.06
N ALA A 359 10.75 10.43 1.01
CA ALA A 359 10.53 11.84 0.70
C ALA A 359 11.69 12.47 -0.10
N ARG A 360 12.94 12.19 0.28
CA ARG A 360 14.11 12.67 -0.48
C ARG A 360 14.16 12.12 -1.91
N ARG A 361 13.76 10.86 -2.12
CA ARG A 361 13.68 10.28 -3.47
C ARG A 361 12.63 10.98 -4.33
N TYR A 362 11.46 11.30 -3.76
CA TYR A 362 10.44 12.09 -4.46
C TYR A 362 10.93 13.50 -4.76
N LEU A 363 11.58 14.17 -3.81
CA LEU A 363 12.12 15.52 -4.02
C LEU A 363 13.21 15.55 -5.09
N GLN A 364 14.09 14.55 -5.13
CA GLN A 364 15.07 14.42 -6.21
C GLN A 364 14.38 14.27 -7.57
N ASP A 365 13.36 13.43 -7.68
CA ASP A 365 12.58 13.25 -8.91
C ASP A 365 11.83 14.54 -9.32
N PHE A 366 11.37 15.34 -8.35
CA PHE A 366 10.79 16.67 -8.60
C PHE A 366 11.84 17.67 -9.08
N ASP A 367 13.02 17.71 -8.46
CA ASP A 367 14.13 18.56 -8.87
C ASP A 367 14.58 18.21 -10.29
N ASP A 368 14.76 16.95 -10.60
CA ASP A 368 15.12 16.47 -11.94
C ASP A 368 14.06 16.87 -12.97
N MET A 369 12.78 16.81 -12.60
CA MET A 369 11.68 17.21 -13.48
C MET A 369 11.61 18.73 -13.70
N VAL A 370 11.81 19.54 -12.64
CA VAL A 370 11.69 21.01 -12.71
C VAL A 370 12.87 21.63 -13.45
N ASN A 371 14.08 21.06 -13.28
CA ASN A 371 15.32 21.61 -13.85
C ASN A 371 15.60 21.13 -15.29
N VAL A 372 14.79 20.23 -15.85
CA VAL A 372 14.87 19.92 -17.29
C VAL A 372 14.33 21.12 -18.08
N PRO A 373 15.13 21.73 -18.97
CA PRO A 373 14.77 22.92 -19.76
C PRO A 373 13.60 22.68 -20.71
#